data_7308e09af2c559ba460d4d2bac326367
#
_entry.id   7308e09af2c559ba460d4d2bac326367
#
_cell.length_a   1.000
_cell.length_b   1.000
_cell.length_c   1.000
_cell.angle_alpha   90.00
_cell.angle_beta   90.00
_cell.angle_gamma   90.00
#
_symmetry.space_group_name_H-M   'P 1'
#
loop_
_entity.id
_entity.type
_entity.pdbx_description
1 polymer ?
#
loop_
_entity_poly.entity_id
_entity_poly.type
_entity_poly.pdbx_seq_one_letter_code
_entity_poly.pdbx_strand_id
1 'polypeptide(L)'
;MNRLAGRVGNALLWVASIAGVACITLVLLSTLFHVTLIMFKTGSMSPTIPTGSLAVVREIPASEIKIGDVVTVDRDGALPVTHRVTSVSGSGEGRQITMRGDANPVDDPTPYDVTSVRLVVASVPQLAYTVVWMSNPLVLGSIAIAAGLLVTWSFWPHGDKAVPREAPQLNPAFGRPPGVRL
;
A
#
# COMPACT_ATOMS: atom_id res chain seq x y z
N MET A 1 12.49 -22.36 25.20
CA MET A 1 12.14 -20.99 24.74
C MET A 1 12.34 -20.79 23.23
N ASN A 2 13.24 -21.50 22.56
CA ASN A 2 13.62 -21.19 21.17
C ASN A 2 12.61 -21.59 20.05
N ARG A 3 11.73 -22.57 20.33
CA ARG A 3 10.73 -23.01 19.33
C ARG A 3 9.58 -22.00 19.11
N LEU A 4 9.21 -21.27 20.16
CA LEU A 4 8.15 -20.25 20.09
C LEU A 4 8.64 -19.02 19.33
N ALA A 5 9.85 -18.54 19.63
CA ALA A 5 10.47 -17.42 18.93
C ALA A 5 10.65 -17.70 17.43
N GLY A 6 11.07 -18.93 17.05
CA GLY A 6 11.16 -19.32 15.64
C GLY A 6 9.80 -19.35 14.92
N ARG A 7 8.73 -19.82 15.58
CA ARG A 7 7.38 -19.81 15.02
C ARG A 7 6.85 -18.39 14.81
N VAL A 8 7.06 -17.50 15.77
CA VAL A 8 6.67 -16.09 15.67
C VAL A 8 7.43 -15.39 14.54
N GLY A 9 8.75 -15.57 14.47
CA GLY A 9 9.56 -14.99 13.38
C GLY A 9 9.10 -15.48 12.01
N ASN A 10 8.85 -16.78 11.85
CA ASN A 10 8.35 -17.33 10.59
C ASN A 10 6.95 -16.80 10.23
N ALA A 11 6.05 -16.67 11.20
CA ALA A 11 4.73 -16.09 10.97
C ALA A 11 4.80 -14.62 10.52
N LEU A 12 5.67 -13.82 11.13
CA LEU A 12 5.90 -12.42 10.73
C LEU A 12 6.45 -12.33 9.30
N LEU A 13 7.38 -13.20 8.92
CA LEU A 13 7.90 -13.23 7.54
C LEU A 13 6.82 -13.61 6.52
N TRP A 14 5.95 -14.57 6.84
CA TRP A 14 4.82 -14.93 6.00
C TRP A 14 3.84 -13.76 5.83
N VAL A 15 3.49 -13.07 6.92
CA VAL A 15 2.64 -11.86 6.87
C VAL A 15 3.28 -10.78 6.02
N ALA A 16 4.57 -10.50 6.20
CA ALA A 16 5.30 -9.52 5.40
C ALA A 16 5.34 -9.91 3.91
N SER A 17 5.56 -11.18 3.58
CA SER A 17 5.55 -11.67 2.20
C SER A 17 4.18 -11.51 1.54
N ILE A 18 3.11 -11.90 2.24
CA ILE A 18 1.73 -11.76 1.73
C ILE A 18 1.41 -10.28 1.51
N ALA A 19 1.75 -9.40 2.46
CA ALA A 19 1.55 -7.96 2.33
C ALA A 19 2.33 -7.39 1.14
N GLY A 20 3.57 -7.81 0.93
CA GLY A 20 4.39 -7.39 -0.21
C GLY A 20 3.79 -7.82 -1.56
N VAL A 21 3.36 -9.08 -1.68
CA VAL A 21 2.69 -9.57 -2.89
C VAL A 21 1.39 -8.81 -3.14
N ALA A 22 0.57 -8.59 -2.10
CA ALA A 22 -0.66 -7.81 -2.23
C ALA A 22 -0.39 -6.37 -2.70
N CYS A 23 0.63 -5.72 -2.14
CA CYS A 23 1.03 -4.38 -2.54
C CYS A 23 1.44 -4.30 -4.02
N ILE A 24 2.30 -5.23 -4.48
CA ILE A 24 2.70 -5.31 -5.90
C ILE A 24 1.49 -5.52 -6.79
N THR A 25 0.59 -6.45 -6.42
CA THR A 25 -0.63 -6.74 -7.19
C THR A 25 -1.51 -5.50 -7.29
N LEU A 26 -1.72 -4.76 -6.19
CA LEU A 26 -2.51 -3.52 -6.20
C LEU A 26 -1.88 -2.44 -7.09
N VAL A 27 -0.56 -2.29 -7.07
CA VAL A 27 0.14 -1.34 -7.96
C VAL A 27 -0.04 -1.74 -9.42
N LEU A 28 0.12 -3.00 -9.77
CA LEU A 28 -0.09 -3.49 -11.14
C LEU A 28 -1.54 -3.28 -11.60
N LEU A 29 -2.51 -3.58 -10.75
CA LEU A 29 -3.92 -3.36 -11.06
C LEU A 29 -4.23 -1.86 -11.22
N SER A 30 -3.67 -0.99 -10.37
CA SER A 30 -3.91 0.45 -10.48
C SER A 30 -3.39 1.01 -11.79
N THR A 31 -2.23 0.56 -12.26
CA THR A 31 -1.68 0.97 -13.56
C THR A 31 -2.50 0.42 -14.74
N LEU A 32 -2.94 -0.84 -14.65
CA LEU A 32 -3.71 -1.49 -15.71
C LEU A 32 -5.11 -0.86 -15.89
N PHE A 33 -5.76 -0.50 -14.78
CA PHE A 33 -7.12 0.06 -14.79
C PHE A 33 -7.16 1.59 -14.74
N HIS A 34 -6.01 2.27 -14.85
CA HIS A 34 -5.89 3.74 -14.75
C HIS A 34 -6.56 4.30 -13.49
N VAL A 35 -6.40 3.56 -12.39
CA VAL A 35 -6.94 3.94 -11.07
C VAL A 35 -5.87 4.70 -10.31
N THR A 36 -6.25 5.88 -9.79
CA THR A 36 -5.39 6.70 -8.93
C THR A 36 -6.07 7.04 -7.63
N LEU A 37 -5.28 7.48 -6.64
CA LEU A 37 -5.79 7.89 -5.35
C LEU A 37 -5.69 9.41 -5.22
N ILE A 38 -6.76 10.05 -4.75
CA ILE A 38 -6.80 11.50 -4.50
C ILE A 38 -7.14 11.73 -3.04
N MET A 39 -6.42 12.67 -2.41
CA MET A 39 -6.69 13.10 -1.03
C MET A 39 -7.46 14.43 -1.04
N PHE A 40 -8.60 14.46 -0.35
CA PHE A 40 -9.41 15.66 -0.20
C PHE A 40 -8.86 16.54 0.93
N LYS A 41 -8.28 17.68 0.56
CA LYS A 41 -7.71 18.65 1.51
C LYS A 41 -8.71 19.73 1.93
N THR A 42 -9.78 19.91 1.17
CA THR A 42 -10.79 20.95 1.37
C THR A 42 -12.15 20.34 1.67
N GLY A 43 -13.07 21.12 2.20
CA GLY A 43 -14.43 20.67 2.54
C GLY A 43 -15.48 20.95 1.46
N SER A 44 -15.10 21.36 0.23
CA SER A 44 -16.06 21.73 -0.81
C SER A 44 -17.02 20.60 -1.20
N MET A 45 -16.65 19.36 -0.97
CA MET A 45 -17.48 18.16 -1.24
C MET A 45 -18.17 17.61 0.02
N SER A 46 -18.12 18.32 1.15
CA SER A 46 -18.89 17.94 2.33
C SER A 46 -20.39 18.14 2.10
N PRO A 47 -21.29 17.31 2.67
CA PRO A 47 -20.97 16.19 3.57
C PRO A 47 -20.60 14.88 2.86
N THR A 48 -20.78 14.79 1.54
CA THR A 48 -20.62 13.53 0.78
C THR A 48 -19.19 12.99 0.86
N ILE A 49 -18.20 13.86 0.66
CA ILE A 49 -16.77 13.53 0.76
C ILE A 49 -16.12 14.57 1.68
N PRO A 50 -16.03 14.30 2.99
CA PRO A 50 -15.46 15.26 3.93
C PRO A 50 -13.94 15.41 3.77
N THR A 51 -13.41 16.51 4.29
CA THR A 51 -11.96 16.75 4.38
C THR A 51 -11.25 15.57 5.02
N GLY A 52 -10.07 15.21 4.52
CA GLY A 52 -9.30 14.04 5.01
C GLY A 52 -9.75 12.71 4.42
N SER A 53 -10.70 12.72 3.48
CA SER A 53 -11.07 11.52 2.71
C SER A 53 -9.97 11.15 1.72
N LEU A 54 -9.80 9.85 1.52
CA LEU A 54 -9.05 9.28 0.41
C LEU A 54 -10.05 8.72 -0.60
N ALA A 55 -9.97 9.14 -1.85
CA ALA A 55 -10.84 8.68 -2.92
C ALA A 55 -10.08 7.87 -3.97
N VAL A 56 -10.73 6.85 -4.46
CA VAL A 56 -10.31 6.07 -5.62
C VAL A 56 -10.96 6.70 -6.85
N VAL A 57 -10.14 7.10 -7.82
CA VAL A 57 -10.62 7.70 -9.05
C VAL A 57 -10.12 6.89 -10.25
N ARG A 58 -10.95 6.85 -11.29
CA ARG A 58 -10.64 6.20 -12.56
C ARG A 58 -10.79 7.22 -13.69
N GLU A 59 -9.84 7.24 -14.61
CA GLU A 59 -9.97 8.05 -15.82
C GLU A 59 -11.06 7.50 -16.74
N ILE A 60 -11.93 8.40 -17.20
CA ILE A 60 -12.97 8.10 -18.17
C ILE A 60 -12.96 9.16 -19.27
N PRO A 61 -13.34 8.82 -20.52
CA PRO A 61 -13.54 9.80 -21.57
C PRO A 61 -14.72 10.71 -21.25
N ALA A 62 -14.67 11.96 -21.74
CA ALA A 62 -15.71 12.94 -21.48
C ALA A 62 -17.10 12.51 -21.99
N SER A 63 -17.16 11.63 -22.99
CA SER A 63 -18.39 11.05 -23.52
C SER A 63 -19.17 10.19 -22.52
N GLU A 64 -18.51 9.65 -21.49
CA GLU A 64 -19.13 8.84 -20.45
C GLU A 64 -19.64 9.64 -19.25
N ILE A 65 -19.31 10.93 -19.16
CA ILE A 65 -19.70 11.79 -18.04
C ILE A 65 -21.23 11.94 -17.98
N LYS A 66 -21.77 11.80 -16.78
CA LYS A 66 -23.19 11.98 -16.47
C LYS A 66 -23.40 13.10 -15.44
N ILE A 67 -24.54 13.75 -15.51
CA ILE A 67 -24.97 14.70 -14.47
C ILE A 67 -25.08 13.92 -13.15
N GLY A 68 -24.52 14.48 -12.08
CA GLY A 68 -24.43 13.86 -10.76
C GLY A 68 -23.13 13.15 -10.48
N ASP A 69 -22.31 12.84 -11.48
CA ASP A 69 -20.99 12.26 -11.26
C ASP A 69 -20.09 13.23 -10.48
N VAL A 70 -19.27 12.68 -9.58
CA VAL A 70 -18.22 13.45 -8.93
C VAL A 70 -16.93 13.24 -9.72
N VAL A 71 -16.42 14.28 -10.32
CA VAL A 71 -15.25 14.20 -11.20
C VAL A 71 -14.16 15.17 -10.79
N THR A 72 -12.93 14.78 -11.05
CA THR A 72 -11.74 15.63 -10.90
C THR A 72 -11.29 16.09 -12.26
N VAL A 73 -11.18 17.41 -12.41
CA VAL A 73 -10.68 18.08 -13.60
C VAL A 73 -9.31 18.68 -13.30
N ASP A 74 -8.35 18.42 -14.18
CA ASP A 74 -7.05 19.06 -14.13
C ASP A 74 -7.18 20.49 -14.70
N ARG A 75 -6.46 21.44 -14.13
CA ARG A 75 -6.46 22.84 -14.53
C ARG A 75 -5.03 23.29 -14.80
N ASP A 76 -4.82 23.94 -15.92
CA ASP A 76 -3.52 24.48 -16.29
C ASP A 76 -3.03 25.50 -15.25
N GLY A 77 -1.86 25.25 -14.69
CA GLY A 77 -1.24 26.14 -13.71
C GLY A 77 -1.90 26.20 -12.33
N ALA A 78 -2.93 25.37 -12.06
CA ALA A 78 -3.65 25.33 -10.79
C ALA A 78 -3.82 23.89 -10.28
N LEU A 79 -4.17 23.75 -9.00
CA LEU A 79 -4.49 22.44 -8.43
C LEU A 79 -5.76 21.86 -9.09
N PRO A 80 -5.82 20.55 -9.28
CA PRO A 80 -7.04 19.87 -9.74
C PRO A 80 -8.22 20.19 -8.83
N VAL A 81 -9.41 20.31 -9.42
CA VAL A 81 -10.66 20.51 -8.70
C VAL A 81 -11.54 19.27 -8.81
N THR A 82 -12.16 18.89 -7.69
CA THR A 82 -13.10 17.76 -7.66
C THR A 82 -14.46 18.26 -7.18
N HIS A 83 -15.43 18.23 -8.08
CA HIS A 83 -16.80 18.70 -7.82
C HIS A 83 -17.82 17.78 -8.49
N ARG A 84 -19.08 17.99 -8.21
CA ARG A 84 -20.19 17.25 -8.82
C ARG A 84 -20.65 17.92 -10.09
N VAL A 85 -20.83 17.14 -11.14
CA VAL A 85 -21.32 17.61 -12.43
C VAL A 85 -22.78 18.03 -12.31
N THR A 86 -23.07 19.29 -12.64
CA THR A 86 -24.43 19.88 -12.66
C THR A 86 -24.97 19.99 -14.06
N SER A 87 -24.13 20.18 -15.08
CA SER A 87 -24.55 20.14 -16.47
C SER A 87 -23.46 19.58 -17.38
N VAL A 88 -23.88 18.99 -18.49
CA VAL A 88 -23.00 18.49 -19.56
C VAL A 88 -23.55 19.02 -20.89
N SER A 89 -22.69 19.62 -21.68
CA SER A 89 -23.02 20.16 -23.04
C SER A 89 -21.93 19.74 -24.03
N GLY A 90 -22.23 19.93 -25.31
CA GLY A 90 -21.35 19.52 -26.42
C GLY A 90 -21.58 18.06 -26.85
N SER A 91 -20.93 17.71 -27.96
CA SER A 91 -21.01 16.38 -28.59
C SER A 91 -19.65 15.99 -29.12
N GLY A 92 -19.42 14.68 -29.31
CA GLY A 92 -18.13 14.13 -29.74
C GLY A 92 -17.20 13.81 -28.59
N GLU A 93 -15.89 13.89 -28.83
CA GLU A 93 -14.86 13.52 -27.85
C GLU A 93 -14.69 14.57 -26.74
N GLY A 94 -14.90 15.87 -27.06
CA GLY A 94 -14.86 16.95 -26.08
C GLY A 94 -16.23 17.25 -25.50
N ARG A 95 -16.30 17.57 -24.24
CA ARG A 95 -17.50 18.04 -23.54
C ARG A 95 -17.18 19.27 -22.73
N GLN A 96 -18.18 20.15 -22.64
CA GLN A 96 -18.16 21.24 -21.69
C GLN A 96 -19.03 20.85 -20.48
N ILE A 97 -18.48 20.89 -19.30
CA ILE A 97 -19.17 20.52 -18.05
C ILE A 97 -19.20 21.70 -17.08
N THR A 98 -20.31 21.85 -16.38
CA THR A 98 -20.41 22.74 -15.22
C THR A 98 -20.43 21.86 -13.99
N MET A 99 -19.75 22.30 -12.94
CA MET A 99 -19.64 21.53 -11.70
C MET A 99 -19.97 22.42 -10.50
N ARG A 100 -20.28 21.77 -9.37
CA ARG A 100 -20.48 22.42 -8.08
C ARG A 100 -19.98 21.55 -6.95
N GLY A 101 -19.27 22.14 -6.00
CA GLY A 101 -18.96 21.46 -4.74
C GLY A 101 -20.24 21.24 -3.92
N ASP A 102 -20.39 20.08 -3.31
CA ASP A 102 -21.60 19.74 -2.53
C ASP A 102 -21.87 20.70 -1.37
N ALA A 103 -20.82 21.35 -0.84
CA ALA A 103 -20.93 22.39 0.18
C ALA A 103 -21.10 23.81 -0.39
N ASN A 104 -21.01 23.99 -1.71
CA ASN A 104 -21.06 25.31 -2.33
C ASN A 104 -22.51 25.71 -2.66
N PRO A 105 -22.89 26.98 -2.46
CA PRO A 105 -24.24 27.45 -2.78
C PRO A 105 -24.48 27.64 -4.28
N VAL A 106 -23.42 27.80 -5.07
CA VAL A 106 -23.49 28.09 -6.50
C VAL A 106 -22.52 27.22 -7.28
N ASP A 107 -22.76 27.13 -8.60
CA ASP A 107 -21.86 26.41 -9.51
C ASP A 107 -20.50 27.14 -9.61
N ASP A 108 -19.50 26.42 -10.08
CA ASP A 108 -18.18 26.98 -10.34
C ASP A 108 -18.29 28.11 -11.37
N PRO A 109 -17.48 29.18 -11.26
CA PRO A 109 -17.64 30.39 -12.03
C PRO A 109 -17.46 30.21 -13.54
N THR A 110 -16.73 29.19 -13.95
CA THR A 110 -16.47 28.91 -15.38
C THR A 110 -16.71 27.44 -15.68
N PRO A 111 -17.39 27.13 -16.80
CA PRO A 111 -17.45 25.75 -17.29
C PRO A 111 -16.06 25.23 -17.66
N TYR A 112 -15.91 23.91 -17.67
CA TYR A 112 -14.67 23.22 -17.99
C TYR A 112 -14.80 22.48 -19.32
N ASP A 113 -13.87 22.73 -20.23
CA ASP A 113 -13.75 21.99 -21.49
C ASP A 113 -12.85 20.80 -21.27
N VAL A 114 -13.36 19.58 -21.42
CA VAL A 114 -12.67 18.34 -21.07
C VAL A 114 -12.80 17.30 -22.16
N THR A 115 -11.75 16.52 -22.37
CA THR A 115 -11.74 15.32 -23.22
C THR A 115 -11.72 14.05 -22.39
N SER A 116 -11.13 14.11 -21.18
CA SER A 116 -11.20 13.06 -20.16
C SER A 116 -11.28 13.70 -18.77
N VAL A 117 -11.79 12.95 -17.81
CA VAL A 117 -11.85 13.33 -16.39
C VAL A 117 -11.57 12.13 -15.51
N ARG A 118 -11.25 12.37 -14.25
CA ARG A 118 -11.11 11.30 -13.26
C ARG A 118 -12.40 11.19 -12.44
N LEU A 119 -13.18 10.14 -12.70
CA LEU A 119 -14.41 9.83 -11.99
C LEU A 119 -14.10 9.27 -10.60
N VAL A 120 -14.71 9.82 -9.56
CA VAL A 120 -14.64 9.25 -8.19
C VAL A 120 -15.52 8.01 -8.12
N VAL A 121 -14.89 6.85 -7.92
CA VAL A 121 -15.57 5.56 -7.83
C VAL A 121 -15.97 5.26 -6.39
N ALA A 122 -15.08 5.57 -5.44
CA ALA A 122 -15.30 5.35 -4.02
C ALA A 122 -14.48 6.33 -3.19
N SER A 123 -14.92 6.60 -1.98
CA SER A 123 -14.17 7.41 -1.02
C SER A 123 -14.28 6.84 0.39
N VAL A 124 -13.20 6.97 1.15
CA VAL A 124 -13.14 6.55 2.55
C VAL A 124 -12.79 7.77 3.40
N PRO A 125 -13.70 8.21 4.28
CA PRO A 125 -13.46 9.33 5.16
C PRO A 125 -12.25 9.10 6.07
N GLN A 126 -11.49 10.16 6.34
CA GLN A 126 -10.35 10.20 7.27
C GLN A 126 -9.14 9.31 6.91
N LEU A 127 -9.24 8.46 5.91
CA LEU A 127 -8.15 7.57 5.52
C LEU A 127 -6.91 8.33 5.01
N ALA A 128 -7.09 9.53 4.46
CA ALA A 128 -5.98 10.38 4.03
C ALA A 128 -5.05 10.75 5.20
N TYR A 129 -5.58 10.96 6.40
CA TYR A 129 -4.75 11.27 7.58
C TYR A 129 -3.84 10.08 7.96
N THR A 130 -4.36 8.85 7.87
CA THR A 130 -3.55 7.65 8.10
C THR A 130 -2.44 7.53 7.06
N VAL A 131 -2.74 7.79 5.79
CA VAL A 131 -1.73 7.77 4.72
C VAL A 131 -0.65 8.83 4.96
N VAL A 132 -1.04 10.06 5.29
CA VAL A 132 -0.10 11.15 5.61
C VAL A 132 0.76 10.80 6.82
N TRP A 133 0.18 10.24 7.89
CA TRP A 133 0.92 9.80 9.05
C TRP A 133 1.93 8.69 8.71
N MET A 134 1.52 7.69 7.94
CA MET A 134 2.41 6.62 7.48
C MET A 134 3.51 7.11 6.54
N SER A 135 3.27 8.19 5.79
CA SER A 135 4.26 8.80 4.90
C SER A 135 5.31 9.64 5.63
N ASN A 136 5.20 9.79 6.95
CA ASN A 136 6.19 10.51 7.75
C ASN A 136 7.55 9.76 7.67
N PRO A 137 8.66 10.47 7.35
CA PRO A 137 9.99 9.85 7.21
C PRO A 137 10.43 9.07 8.46
N LEU A 138 10.04 9.52 9.66
CA LEU A 138 10.37 8.83 10.91
C LEU A 138 9.61 7.50 11.03
N VAL A 139 8.34 7.47 10.61
CA VAL A 139 7.52 6.24 10.60
C VAL A 139 8.08 5.26 9.57
N LEU A 140 8.33 5.71 8.35
CA LEU A 140 8.92 4.87 7.30
C LEU A 140 10.31 4.35 7.71
N GLY A 141 11.16 5.21 8.28
CA GLY A 141 12.48 4.84 8.77
C GLY A 141 12.41 3.79 9.89
N SER A 142 11.50 3.96 10.84
CA SER A 142 11.30 3.00 11.93
C SER A 142 10.83 1.63 11.42
N ILE A 143 9.91 1.60 10.46
CA ILE A 143 9.45 0.37 9.81
C ILE A 143 10.59 -0.31 9.06
N ALA A 144 11.39 0.45 8.30
CA ALA A 144 12.55 -0.09 7.56
C ALA A 144 13.60 -0.69 8.51
N ILE A 145 13.91 0.00 9.61
CA ILE A 145 14.85 -0.50 10.63
C ILE A 145 14.29 -1.78 11.27
N ALA A 146 13.02 -1.78 11.67
CA ALA A 146 12.38 -2.94 12.27
C ALA A 146 12.39 -4.15 11.32
N ALA A 147 12.10 -3.93 10.03
CA ALA A 147 12.18 -4.98 9.00
C ALA A 147 13.61 -5.50 8.83
N GLY A 148 14.60 -4.61 8.77
CA GLY A 148 16.01 -4.99 8.69
C GLY A 148 16.47 -5.82 9.89
N LEU A 149 16.10 -5.42 11.10
CA LEU A 149 16.39 -6.17 12.32
C LEU A 149 15.72 -7.56 12.33
N LEU A 150 14.46 -7.64 11.88
CA LEU A 150 13.73 -8.90 11.76
C LEU A 150 14.43 -9.87 10.80
N VAL A 151 14.82 -9.37 9.62
CA VAL A 151 15.54 -10.17 8.62
C VAL A 151 16.88 -10.63 9.18
N THR A 152 17.68 -9.72 9.75
CA THR A 152 18.98 -10.02 10.35
C THR A 152 18.84 -11.07 11.44
N TRP A 153 17.85 -10.91 12.32
CA TRP A 153 17.57 -11.88 13.39
C TRP A 153 17.14 -13.24 12.84
N SER A 154 16.36 -13.28 11.75
CA SER A 154 15.91 -14.53 11.12
C SER A 154 17.07 -15.32 10.51
N PHE A 155 18.08 -14.64 9.96
CA PHE A 155 19.27 -15.26 9.37
C PHE A 155 20.44 -15.39 10.36
N TRP A 156 20.27 -14.93 11.61
CA TRP A 156 21.32 -15.05 12.60
C TRP A 156 21.64 -16.52 12.86
N PRO A 157 22.92 -16.97 12.73
CA PRO A 157 23.30 -18.35 12.94
C PRO A 157 23.02 -18.74 14.38
N HIS A 158 21.95 -19.50 14.58
CA HIS A 158 21.67 -20.12 15.86
C HIS A 158 22.62 -21.30 15.94
N GLY A 159 23.71 -21.17 16.74
CA GLY A 159 24.75 -22.16 16.86
C GLY A 159 24.15 -23.57 17.08
N ASP A 160 24.44 -24.48 16.16
CA ASP A 160 24.17 -25.89 16.35
C ASP A 160 24.89 -26.31 17.67
N LYS A 161 24.11 -26.81 18.59
CA LYS A 161 24.71 -27.45 19.78
C LYS A 161 25.66 -28.51 19.23
N ALA A 162 26.97 -28.26 19.42
CA ALA A 162 27.98 -29.26 19.07
C ALA A 162 27.49 -30.61 19.60
N VAL A 163 27.18 -31.52 18.71
CA VAL A 163 26.92 -32.93 19.10
C VAL A 163 28.18 -33.36 19.77
N PRO A 164 28.15 -33.80 21.06
CA PRO A 164 29.32 -34.30 21.73
C PRO A 164 29.90 -35.42 20.85
N ARG A 165 31.13 -35.24 20.36
CA ARG A 165 31.83 -36.31 19.67
C ARG A 165 31.94 -37.45 20.69
N GLU A 166 31.19 -38.51 20.45
CA GLU A 166 31.32 -39.75 21.19
C GLU A 166 32.78 -40.15 21.12
N ALA A 167 33.43 -40.24 22.28
CA ALA A 167 34.85 -40.65 22.35
C ALA A 167 34.98 -41.99 21.65
N PRO A 168 36.04 -42.21 20.85
CA PRO A 168 36.26 -43.50 20.20
C PRO A 168 36.21 -44.60 21.22
N GLN A 169 35.24 -45.50 21.09
CA GLN A 169 35.14 -46.71 21.92
C GLN A 169 36.41 -47.51 21.67
N LEU A 170 37.33 -47.51 22.64
CA LEU A 170 38.50 -48.36 22.62
C LEU A 170 38.02 -49.82 22.62
N ASN A 171 38.22 -50.51 21.50
CA ASN A 171 37.86 -51.89 21.33
C ASN A 171 38.75 -52.73 22.32
N PRO A 172 38.20 -53.37 23.36
CA PRO A 172 38.98 -54.09 24.35
C PRO A 172 39.68 -55.34 23.81
N ALA A 173 39.43 -55.66 22.49
CA ALA A 173 40.04 -56.85 21.87
C ALA A 173 41.51 -56.69 21.48
N PHE A 174 42.09 -55.46 21.48
CA PHE A 174 43.47 -55.21 21.06
C PHE A 174 44.50 -55.00 22.23
N GLY A 175 44.13 -55.26 23.45
CA GLY A 175 44.91 -54.85 24.64
C GLY A 175 45.58 -55.93 25.44
N ARG A 176 45.95 -57.12 24.88
CA ARG A 176 46.84 -58.06 25.60
C ARG A 176 48.10 -58.33 24.76
N PRO A 177 49.27 -57.85 25.16
CA PRO A 177 50.50 -58.34 24.60
C PRO A 177 50.75 -59.81 25.04
N PRO A 178 51.29 -60.65 24.15
CA PRO A 178 51.57 -62.03 24.48
C PRO A 178 52.64 -62.09 25.59
N GLY A 179 52.38 -62.93 26.61
CA GLY A 179 53.18 -63.05 27.84
C GLY A 179 54.61 -63.40 27.57
N VAL A 180 55.53 -62.72 28.22
CA VAL A 180 56.93 -63.14 28.46
C VAL A 180 56.89 -64.13 29.56
N ARG A 181 57.26 -65.39 29.27
CA ARG A 181 57.64 -66.39 30.27
C ARG A 181 59.14 -66.21 30.60
N LEU A 182 59.47 -66.00 31.85
CA LEU A 182 60.76 -66.33 32.42
C LEU A 182 60.69 -67.71 32.98
#